data_ac8fbad246e7011f505facd91262d115
#
_entry.id   ac8fbad246e7011f505facd91262d115
#
_cell.length_a   1.000
_cell.length_b   1.000
_cell.length_c   1.000
_cell.angle_alpha   90.00
_cell.angle_beta   90.00
_cell.angle_gamma   90.00
#
_symmetry.space_group_name_H-M   'P 1'
#
loop_
_entity.id
_entity.type
_entity.pdbx_description
1 polymer ?
#
loop_
_entity_poly.entity_id
_entity_poly.type
_entity_poly.pdbx_seq_one_letter_code
_entity_poly.pdbx_strand_id
1 'polypeptide(L)'
;MDKSERIKDLVELLNKANKAYYQEANEIMTNFEYDKLYDELVGLEKETGMVLSNSPTVNVGYQVVSQLPKEQHNSPMLSLDKTKEVGALADFAGDRKCLLSWKMDGLTVVLTYENGELVKAVTRGNGLVGEVITNNAKTFKNIPISIPYKGRLTLRGEAIIKYSDFEQINREIEDADSKYKNPRNLCSGSVRQLNSQVTAERNVNFVAFALINADDVDFDNSIEQQYKWMESQGFQVVEYRVVTRNSMEDAVKYFAGKIQTYDYPSDGLVLMFDDIEYGLSLGTTAKFPRNGIAFKWEDEQAETTLKYIEWSPSRTGLINPVAVFEPVELEGTTVSRASVHNISIMEELELGSGDRIKVYKANMIIPQISENLTKSGIDDLPKECPVCGHATEVKAENGIKTLYCPNSQCPAKHVKLFTLFVSRNGMNIDGLSEETLEKFIDAGYIKEFADIFHLDRYYEEIVATPGFGQKSYDNLMD
;
A
#
# COMPACT_ATOMS: atom_id res chain seq x y z
N MET A 1 24.55 8.77 -26.17
CA MET A 1 23.37 8.38 -25.42
C MET A 1 23.41 6.89 -25.29
N ASP A 2 23.30 6.36 -24.08
CA ASP A 2 23.28 4.91 -23.88
C ASP A 2 21.98 4.35 -24.51
N LYS A 3 22.08 3.19 -25.17
CA LYS A 3 20.91 2.56 -25.84
C LYS A 3 19.78 2.29 -24.86
N SER A 4 20.09 1.93 -23.63
CA SER A 4 19.10 1.68 -22.57
C SER A 4 18.36 2.97 -22.16
N GLU A 5 19.09 4.10 -22.14
CA GLU A 5 18.52 5.41 -21.86
C GLU A 5 17.61 5.88 -23.03
N ARG A 6 18.08 5.63 -24.26
CA ARG A 6 17.28 5.93 -25.45
C ARG A 6 15.97 5.12 -25.52
N ILE A 7 15.98 3.84 -25.11
CA ILE A 7 14.77 3.00 -25.02
C ILE A 7 13.78 3.64 -24.03
N LYS A 8 14.24 4.09 -22.85
CA LYS A 8 13.37 4.73 -21.86
C LYS A 8 12.71 6.00 -22.41
N ASP A 9 13.49 6.85 -23.05
CA ASP A 9 12.99 8.10 -23.64
C ASP A 9 11.95 7.84 -24.73
N LEU A 10 12.22 6.85 -25.63
CA LEU A 10 11.29 6.49 -26.69
C LEU A 10 9.99 5.89 -26.14
N VAL A 11 10.07 5.03 -25.13
CA VAL A 11 8.89 4.44 -24.49
C VAL A 11 8.04 5.52 -23.84
N GLU A 12 8.64 6.47 -23.12
CA GLU A 12 7.92 7.58 -22.50
C GLU A 12 7.25 8.48 -23.53
N LEU A 13 8.00 8.86 -24.59
CA LEU A 13 7.50 9.73 -25.65
C LEU A 13 6.33 9.09 -26.44
N LEU A 14 6.49 7.83 -26.84
CA LEU A 14 5.45 7.12 -27.61
C LEU A 14 4.21 6.84 -26.76
N ASN A 15 4.35 6.50 -25.48
CA ASN A 15 3.19 6.36 -24.58
C ASN A 15 2.45 7.68 -24.37
N LYS A 16 3.17 8.80 -24.25
CA LYS A 16 2.57 10.13 -24.19
C LYS A 16 1.81 10.46 -25.47
N ALA A 17 2.37 10.12 -26.63
CA ALA A 17 1.69 10.30 -27.91
C ALA A 17 0.42 9.44 -28.03
N ASN A 18 0.48 8.17 -27.61
CA ASN A 18 -0.68 7.27 -27.58
C ASN A 18 -1.79 7.81 -26.67
N LYS A 19 -1.44 8.29 -25.47
CA LYS A 19 -2.41 8.88 -24.54
C LYS A 19 -3.08 10.11 -25.15
N ALA A 20 -2.30 11.03 -25.71
CA ALA A 20 -2.82 12.24 -26.34
C ALA A 20 -3.76 11.92 -27.52
N TYR A 21 -3.41 10.95 -28.34
CA TYR A 21 -4.19 10.55 -29.51
C TYR A 21 -5.50 9.85 -29.13
N TYR A 22 -5.43 8.80 -28.26
CA TYR A 22 -6.58 7.94 -27.97
C TYR A 22 -7.50 8.44 -26.87
N GLN A 23 -6.98 9.26 -25.94
CA GLN A 23 -7.76 9.72 -24.77
C GLN A 23 -8.10 11.21 -24.82
N GLU A 24 -7.18 12.04 -25.37
CA GLU A 24 -7.33 13.51 -25.35
C GLU A 24 -7.76 14.07 -26.71
N ALA A 25 -7.93 13.20 -27.72
CA ALA A 25 -8.19 13.58 -29.13
C ALA A 25 -7.25 14.68 -29.62
N ASN A 26 -6.00 14.70 -29.16
CA ASN A 26 -4.98 15.69 -29.44
C ASN A 26 -3.73 15.02 -30.04
N GLU A 27 -3.33 15.42 -31.22
CA GLU A 27 -2.12 14.90 -31.86
C GLU A 27 -0.91 15.73 -31.41
N ILE A 28 0.03 15.12 -30.67
CA ILE A 28 1.29 15.77 -30.27
C ILE A 28 2.45 15.47 -31.24
N MET A 29 2.26 14.53 -32.16
CA MET A 29 3.18 14.23 -33.26
C MET A 29 2.39 13.62 -34.43
N THR A 30 2.94 13.69 -35.64
CA THR A 30 2.33 13.08 -36.83
C THR A 30 2.44 11.55 -36.78
N ASN A 31 1.52 10.84 -37.44
CA ASN A 31 1.58 9.38 -37.57
C ASN A 31 2.92 8.90 -38.16
N PHE A 32 3.48 9.65 -39.12
CA PHE A 32 4.77 9.35 -39.71
C PHE A 32 5.94 9.47 -38.71
N GLU A 33 5.93 10.50 -37.85
CA GLU A 33 6.92 10.65 -36.79
C GLU A 33 6.77 9.55 -35.74
N TYR A 34 5.53 9.21 -35.38
CA TYR A 34 5.25 8.11 -34.45
C TYR A 34 5.80 6.78 -34.99
N ASP A 35 5.48 6.42 -36.22
CA ASP A 35 5.93 5.16 -36.84
C ASP A 35 7.46 5.08 -36.89
N LYS A 36 8.14 6.19 -37.24
CA LYS A 36 9.60 6.26 -37.28
C LYS A 36 10.24 6.03 -35.89
N LEU A 37 9.69 6.64 -34.86
CA LEU A 37 10.16 6.47 -33.47
C LEU A 37 9.83 5.09 -32.92
N TYR A 38 8.70 4.53 -33.31
CA TYR A 38 8.29 3.16 -32.99
C TYR A 38 9.23 2.14 -33.61
N ASP A 39 9.59 2.29 -34.88
CA ASP A 39 10.55 1.42 -35.57
C ASP A 39 11.98 1.52 -34.96
N GLU A 40 12.39 2.73 -34.54
CA GLU A 40 13.64 2.91 -33.80
C GLU A 40 13.61 2.15 -32.47
N LEU A 41 12.51 2.23 -31.72
CA LEU A 41 12.33 1.52 -30.46
C LEU A 41 12.41 0.00 -30.66
N VAL A 42 11.68 -0.54 -31.63
CA VAL A 42 11.69 -1.98 -31.99
C VAL A 42 13.11 -2.43 -32.34
N GLY A 43 13.85 -1.62 -33.10
CA GLY A 43 15.25 -1.91 -33.46
C GLY A 43 16.17 -1.98 -32.24
N LEU A 44 16.06 -1.00 -31.33
CA LEU A 44 16.87 -0.93 -30.11
C LEU A 44 16.52 -2.05 -29.12
N GLU A 45 15.25 -2.37 -28.94
CA GLU A 45 14.76 -3.48 -28.11
C GLU A 45 15.30 -4.83 -28.63
N LYS A 46 15.28 -5.03 -29.92
CA LYS A 46 15.81 -6.23 -30.56
C LYS A 46 17.33 -6.34 -30.42
N GLU A 47 18.05 -5.22 -30.54
CA GLU A 47 19.51 -5.19 -30.45
C GLU A 47 20.02 -5.41 -29.02
N THR A 48 19.33 -4.80 -28.03
CA THR A 48 19.73 -4.87 -26.62
C THR A 48 19.14 -6.06 -25.88
N GLY A 49 18.06 -6.67 -26.40
CA GLY A 49 17.26 -7.66 -25.68
C GLY A 49 16.44 -7.10 -24.51
N MET A 50 16.47 -5.78 -24.30
CA MET A 50 15.75 -5.10 -23.23
C MET A 50 14.44 -4.50 -23.73
N VAL A 51 13.32 -5.01 -23.21
CA VAL A 51 11.97 -4.48 -23.48
C VAL A 51 11.36 -4.05 -22.15
N LEU A 52 10.97 -2.77 -22.05
CA LEU A 52 10.33 -2.27 -20.84
C LEU A 52 8.87 -2.74 -20.78
N SER A 53 8.38 -2.96 -19.56
CA SER A 53 7.02 -3.44 -19.30
C SER A 53 5.93 -2.52 -19.85
N ASN A 54 6.21 -1.23 -19.94
CA ASN A 54 5.31 -0.23 -20.50
C ASN A 54 5.64 0.14 -21.96
N SER A 55 6.49 -0.66 -22.65
CA SER A 55 6.81 -0.38 -24.05
C SER A 55 5.56 -0.52 -24.95
N PRO A 56 5.30 0.44 -25.84
CA PRO A 56 4.19 0.34 -26.79
C PRO A 56 4.37 -0.79 -27.80
N THR A 57 5.56 -1.39 -27.90
CA THR A 57 5.84 -2.54 -28.80
C THR A 57 5.20 -3.85 -28.31
N VAL A 58 4.89 -3.94 -27.00
CA VAL A 58 4.31 -5.13 -26.34
C VAL A 58 2.96 -4.87 -25.70
N ASN A 59 2.59 -3.61 -25.45
CA ASN A 59 1.29 -3.22 -24.88
C ASN A 59 0.31 -2.79 -25.98
N VAL A 60 -0.48 -3.74 -26.48
CA VAL A 60 -1.58 -3.46 -27.39
C VAL A 60 -2.85 -3.22 -26.58
N GLY A 61 -2.94 -2.05 -25.94
CA GLY A 61 -4.10 -1.64 -25.16
C GLY A 61 -4.13 -2.22 -23.74
N TYR A 62 -4.92 -1.60 -22.84
CA TYR A 62 -5.14 -2.04 -21.47
C TYR A 62 -6.25 -3.08 -21.40
N GLN A 63 -6.06 -4.10 -20.55
CA GLN A 63 -7.05 -5.16 -20.36
C GLN A 63 -7.94 -4.88 -19.16
N VAL A 64 -9.24 -5.07 -19.34
CA VAL A 64 -10.24 -5.05 -18.28
C VAL A 64 -10.69 -6.50 -18.03
N VAL A 65 -10.62 -6.94 -16.77
CA VAL A 65 -11.03 -8.28 -16.34
C VAL A 65 -12.15 -8.18 -15.31
N SER A 66 -13.03 -9.20 -15.22
CA SER A 66 -14.15 -9.20 -14.29
C SER A 66 -13.72 -9.51 -12.85
N GLN A 67 -12.60 -10.23 -12.65
CA GLN A 67 -12.01 -10.56 -11.37
C GLN A 67 -10.55 -10.97 -11.53
N LEU A 68 -9.75 -10.86 -10.47
CA LEU A 68 -8.39 -11.37 -10.44
C LEU A 68 -8.38 -12.85 -10.07
N PRO A 69 -7.82 -13.74 -10.92
CA PRO A 69 -7.65 -15.14 -10.58
C PRO A 69 -6.76 -15.31 -9.35
N LYS A 70 -6.96 -16.40 -8.61
CA LYS A 70 -6.13 -16.75 -7.45
C LYS A 70 -5.21 -17.92 -7.78
N GLU A 71 -4.00 -17.91 -7.23
CA GLU A 71 -3.02 -18.97 -7.42
C GLU A 71 -2.33 -19.31 -6.10
N GLN A 72 -2.06 -20.61 -5.90
CA GLN A 72 -1.33 -21.11 -4.73
C GLN A 72 0.17 -20.96 -4.96
N HIS A 73 0.89 -20.48 -3.94
CA HIS A 73 2.34 -20.39 -3.97
C HIS A 73 3.00 -21.76 -3.79
N ASN A 74 4.10 -22.01 -4.47
CA ASN A 74 4.88 -23.25 -4.35
C ASN A 74 5.48 -23.44 -2.95
N SER A 75 5.71 -22.35 -2.23
CA SER A 75 6.19 -22.36 -0.84
C SER A 75 5.55 -21.22 -0.04
N PRO A 76 5.25 -21.42 1.26
CA PRO A 76 4.68 -20.39 2.11
C PRO A 76 5.59 -19.15 2.14
N MET A 77 4.99 -17.96 2.11
CA MET A 77 5.69 -16.69 2.29
C MET A 77 5.56 -16.25 3.77
N LEU A 78 6.50 -16.71 4.58
CA LEU A 78 6.54 -16.40 6.00
C LEU A 78 6.92 -14.93 6.24
N SER A 79 6.53 -14.41 7.39
CA SER A 79 7.02 -13.11 7.88
C SER A 79 8.40 -13.29 8.52
N LEU A 80 9.16 -12.21 8.67
CA LEU A 80 10.40 -12.22 9.43
C LEU A 80 10.13 -11.98 10.92
N ASP A 81 10.95 -12.57 11.79
CA ASP A 81 11.05 -12.14 13.18
C ASP A 81 11.60 -10.71 13.24
N LYS A 82 11.37 -9.99 14.33
CA LYS A 82 11.67 -8.56 14.41
C LYS A 82 12.36 -8.18 15.71
N THR A 83 13.24 -7.18 15.62
CA THR A 83 13.88 -6.52 16.76
C THR A 83 13.91 -5.00 16.57
N LYS A 84 14.05 -4.25 17.66
CA LYS A 84 14.35 -2.81 17.67
C LYS A 84 15.78 -2.53 18.16
N GLU A 85 16.49 -3.57 18.57
CA GLU A 85 17.83 -3.47 19.18
C GLU A 85 18.93 -3.74 18.14
N VAL A 86 19.82 -2.77 17.93
CA VAL A 86 20.98 -2.95 17.04
C VAL A 86 21.91 -4.05 17.55
N GLY A 87 22.03 -4.19 18.88
CA GLY A 87 22.79 -5.27 19.50
C GLY A 87 22.28 -6.65 19.11
N ALA A 88 20.96 -6.84 19.05
CA ALA A 88 20.34 -8.10 18.63
C ALA A 88 20.64 -8.43 17.17
N LEU A 89 20.74 -7.43 16.27
CA LEU A 89 21.20 -7.64 14.89
C LEU A 89 22.66 -8.09 14.84
N ALA A 90 23.52 -7.47 15.63
CA ALA A 90 24.95 -7.81 15.73
C ALA A 90 25.12 -9.24 16.27
N ASP A 91 24.36 -9.63 17.28
CA ASP A 91 24.37 -10.98 17.85
C ASP A 91 23.82 -12.02 16.85
N PHE A 92 22.77 -11.69 16.10
CA PHE A 92 22.23 -12.53 15.03
C PHE A 92 23.30 -12.79 13.94
N ALA A 93 23.98 -11.73 13.48
CA ALA A 93 25.01 -11.86 12.44
C ALA A 93 26.21 -12.71 12.92
N GLY A 94 26.63 -12.52 14.18
CA GLY A 94 27.87 -13.10 14.64
C GLY A 94 29.04 -12.67 13.76
N ASP A 95 29.96 -13.60 13.51
CA ASP A 95 31.12 -13.38 12.64
C ASP A 95 30.82 -13.67 11.15
N ARG A 96 29.55 -13.97 10.81
CA ARG A 96 29.16 -14.33 9.46
C ARG A 96 28.91 -13.09 8.61
N LYS A 97 29.17 -13.23 7.32
CA LYS A 97 28.79 -12.25 6.32
C LYS A 97 27.26 -12.23 6.18
N CYS A 98 26.70 -11.04 6.32
CA CYS A 98 25.27 -10.79 6.18
C CYS A 98 25.03 -9.63 5.21
N LEU A 99 23.81 -9.53 4.71
CA LEU A 99 23.31 -8.39 3.94
C LEU A 99 22.28 -7.65 4.79
N LEU A 100 22.51 -6.37 5.02
CA LEU A 100 21.56 -5.46 5.65
C LEU A 100 20.95 -4.58 4.55
N SER A 101 19.66 -4.63 4.36
CA SER A 101 18.93 -3.93 3.30
C SER A 101 17.72 -3.17 3.83
N TRP A 102 17.16 -2.25 3.04
CA TRP A 102 15.87 -1.66 3.36
C TRP A 102 14.78 -2.72 3.48
N LYS A 103 13.91 -2.57 4.45
CA LYS A 103 12.64 -3.29 4.54
C LYS A 103 11.58 -2.47 3.82
N MET A 104 11.37 -2.80 2.56
CA MET A 104 10.43 -2.09 1.71
C MET A 104 8.99 -2.25 2.21
N ASP A 105 8.20 -1.18 2.13
CA ASP A 105 6.81 -1.14 2.60
C ASP A 105 5.82 -0.88 1.46
N GLY A 106 5.36 -1.93 0.83
CA GLY A 106 4.45 -1.92 -0.31
C GLY A 106 3.58 -3.16 -0.36
N LEU A 107 3.56 -3.84 -1.50
CA LEU A 107 2.89 -5.11 -1.70
C LEU A 107 3.87 -6.14 -2.28
N THR A 108 4.11 -7.23 -1.58
CA THR A 108 4.99 -8.29 -2.08
C THR A 108 4.41 -8.96 -3.31
N VAL A 109 5.21 -9.08 -4.36
CA VAL A 109 4.87 -9.72 -5.64
C VAL A 109 5.93 -10.75 -5.99
N VAL A 110 5.48 -11.89 -6.52
CA VAL A 110 6.31 -12.92 -7.12
C VAL A 110 6.22 -12.79 -8.64
N LEU A 111 7.36 -12.64 -9.29
CA LEU A 111 7.47 -12.62 -10.74
C LEU A 111 8.04 -13.95 -11.25
N THR A 112 7.47 -14.47 -12.33
CA THR A 112 7.99 -15.65 -13.02
C THR A 112 8.25 -15.32 -14.48
N TYR A 113 9.45 -15.65 -14.92
CA TYR A 113 9.91 -15.54 -16.30
C TYR A 113 10.18 -16.92 -16.87
N GLU A 114 9.84 -17.12 -18.14
CA GLU A 114 10.16 -18.31 -18.92
C GLU A 114 10.60 -17.87 -20.32
N ASN A 115 11.66 -18.48 -20.84
CA ASN A 115 12.26 -18.09 -22.11
C ASN A 115 12.63 -16.60 -22.22
N GLY A 116 12.87 -15.98 -21.06
CA GLY A 116 13.20 -14.56 -20.94
C GLY A 116 12.03 -13.61 -20.96
N GLU A 117 10.79 -14.09 -20.92
CA GLU A 117 9.57 -13.26 -20.93
C GLU A 117 8.82 -13.37 -19.61
N LEU A 118 8.21 -12.24 -19.14
CA LEU A 118 7.36 -12.22 -17.97
C LEU A 118 6.06 -12.97 -18.27
N VAL A 119 5.93 -14.19 -17.73
CA VAL A 119 4.75 -15.02 -17.92
C VAL A 119 3.74 -14.90 -16.80
N LYS A 120 4.21 -14.55 -15.59
CA LYS A 120 3.31 -14.50 -14.42
C LYS A 120 3.78 -13.51 -13.35
N ALA A 121 2.81 -12.82 -12.74
CA ALA A 121 2.99 -12.04 -11.53
C ALA A 121 1.86 -12.36 -10.54
N VAL A 122 2.20 -12.66 -9.28
CA VAL A 122 1.26 -13.07 -8.24
C VAL A 122 1.53 -12.30 -6.96
N THR A 123 0.50 -11.73 -6.32
CA THR A 123 0.64 -11.07 -5.02
C THR A 123 0.90 -12.09 -3.91
N ARG A 124 1.50 -11.67 -2.79
CA ARG A 124 1.67 -12.53 -1.61
C ARG A 124 0.35 -13.11 -1.10
N GLY A 125 -0.73 -12.33 -1.14
CA GLY A 125 -2.01 -12.70 -0.53
C GLY A 125 -1.86 -13.01 0.96
N ASN A 126 -2.39 -14.16 1.39
CA ASN A 126 -2.26 -14.65 2.77
C ASN A 126 -0.95 -15.44 3.03
N GLY A 127 -0.03 -15.45 2.06
CA GLY A 127 1.23 -16.22 2.12
C GLY A 127 1.14 -17.63 1.53
N LEU A 128 -0.06 -18.15 1.31
CA LEU A 128 -0.30 -19.46 0.67
C LEU A 128 -0.96 -19.28 -0.70
N VAL A 129 -1.89 -18.33 -0.81
CA VAL A 129 -2.65 -18.04 -2.04
C VAL A 129 -2.59 -16.55 -2.30
N GLY A 130 -2.22 -16.16 -3.51
CA GLY A 130 -2.18 -14.78 -4.00
C GLY A 130 -3.09 -14.57 -5.21
N GLU A 131 -3.23 -13.30 -5.61
CA GLU A 131 -3.98 -12.88 -6.79
C GLU A 131 -3.05 -12.75 -7.98
N VAL A 132 -3.45 -13.26 -9.13
CA VAL A 132 -2.70 -13.14 -10.38
C VAL A 132 -2.90 -11.73 -10.95
N ILE A 133 -1.82 -10.99 -11.04
CA ILE A 133 -1.80 -9.56 -11.43
C ILE A 133 -0.89 -9.32 -12.64
N THR A 134 -0.69 -10.31 -13.48
CA THR A 134 0.30 -10.25 -14.58
C THR A 134 0.07 -9.05 -15.50
N ASN A 135 -1.20 -8.75 -15.85
CA ASN A 135 -1.52 -7.61 -16.70
C ASN A 135 -1.16 -6.27 -16.03
N ASN A 136 -1.40 -6.16 -14.71
CA ASN A 136 -1.05 -4.97 -13.94
C ASN A 136 0.48 -4.85 -13.78
N ALA A 137 1.16 -5.96 -13.50
CA ALA A 137 2.62 -5.98 -13.38
C ALA A 137 3.32 -5.53 -14.66
N LYS A 138 2.77 -5.86 -15.83
CA LYS A 138 3.29 -5.38 -17.13
C LYS A 138 3.25 -3.85 -17.28
N THR A 139 2.52 -3.13 -16.44
CA THR A 139 2.46 -1.66 -16.45
C THR A 139 3.39 -1.00 -15.43
N PHE A 140 4.10 -1.78 -14.60
CA PHE A 140 5.03 -1.22 -13.64
C PHE A 140 6.21 -0.54 -14.34
N LYS A 141 6.68 0.57 -13.78
CA LYS A 141 7.66 1.47 -14.45
C LYS A 141 9.03 0.83 -14.72
N ASN A 142 9.43 -0.17 -13.95
CA ASN A 142 10.79 -0.69 -13.96
C ASN A 142 10.90 -2.22 -14.02
N ILE A 143 9.81 -2.92 -14.30
CA ILE A 143 9.88 -4.38 -14.57
C ILE A 143 10.25 -4.61 -16.04
N PRO A 144 11.34 -5.33 -16.34
CA PRO A 144 11.60 -5.77 -17.70
C PRO A 144 10.60 -6.85 -18.10
N ILE A 145 9.88 -6.69 -19.21
CA ILE A 145 9.03 -7.75 -19.77
C ILE A 145 9.87 -8.85 -20.37
N SER A 146 11.00 -8.51 -20.98
CA SER A 146 11.96 -9.45 -21.55
C SER A 146 13.34 -9.25 -20.93
N ILE A 147 13.99 -10.36 -20.60
CA ILE A 147 15.33 -10.40 -20.00
C ILE A 147 16.27 -11.29 -20.84
N PRO A 148 17.61 -11.09 -20.73
CA PRO A 148 18.58 -11.92 -21.45
C PRO A 148 18.53 -13.41 -21.09
N TYR A 149 18.31 -13.73 -19.80
CA TYR A 149 18.25 -15.10 -19.31
C TYR A 149 17.04 -15.85 -19.86
N LYS A 150 17.28 -17.07 -20.42
CA LYS A 150 16.24 -17.86 -21.10
C LYS A 150 15.75 -19.09 -20.31
N GLY A 151 16.31 -19.37 -19.15
CA GLY A 151 15.80 -20.39 -18.23
C GLY A 151 14.54 -19.92 -17.50
N ARG A 152 14.05 -20.74 -16.59
CA ARG A 152 12.96 -20.36 -15.69
C ARG A 152 13.51 -19.55 -14.53
N LEU A 153 13.02 -18.32 -14.36
CA LEU A 153 13.36 -17.42 -13.28
C LEU A 153 12.11 -17.16 -12.41
N THR A 154 12.27 -17.28 -11.11
CA THR A 154 11.27 -16.83 -10.14
C THR A 154 11.95 -15.94 -9.10
N LEU A 155 11.43 -14.74 -8.91
CA LEU A 155 11.95 -13.79 -7.93
C LEU A 155 10.83 -13.13 -7.14
N ARG A 156 11.17 -12.64 -5.95
CA ARG A 156 10.27 -11.83 -5.09
C ARG A 156 10.78 -10.42 -5.00
N GLY A 157 9.86 -9.50 -4.95
CA GLY A 157 10.14 -8.10 -4.70
C GLY A 157 8.93 -7.40 -4.12
N GLU A 158 9.10 -6.13 -3.85
CA GLU A 158 8.03 -5.28 -3.36
C GLU A 158 7.56 -4.34 -4.46
N ALA A 159 6.27 -4.38 -4.76
CA ALA A 159 5.62 -3.36 -5.57
C ALA A 159 5.39 -2.14 -4.67
N ILE A 160 5.83 -0.97 -5.10
CA ILE A 160 5.81 0.27 -4.34
C ILE A 160 5.49 1.48 -5.21
N ILE A 161 4.86 2.47 -4.58
CA ILE A 161 4.71 3.83 -5.11
C ILE A 161 5.61 4.73 -4.28
N LYS A 162 6.46 5.53 -4.94
CA LYS A 162 7.36 6.47 -4.29
C LYS A 162 6.60 7.55 -3.53
N TYR A 163 7.20 8.13 -2.51
CA TYR A 163 6.60 9.25 -1.78
C TYR A 163 6.31 10.44 -2.70
N SER A 164 7.24 10.77 -3.62
CA SER A 164 7.05 11.83 -4.61
C SER A 164 5.84 11.60 -5.53
N ASP A 165 5.64 10.38 -6.03
CA ASP A 165 4.48 10.01 -6.85
C ASP A 165 3.18 10.03 -6.02
N PHE A 166 3.24 9.52 -4.79
CA PHE A 166 2.10 9.53 -3.86
C PHE A 166 1.61 10.94 -3.55
N GLU A 167 2.54 11.87 -3.27
CA GLU A 167 2.21 13.26 -3.02
C GLU A 167 1.62 13.94 -4.25
N GLN A 168 2.15 13.64 -5.44
CA GLN A 168 1.61 14.16 -6.68
C GLN A 168 0.18 13.68 -6.92
N ILE A 169 -0.08 12.37 -6.79
CA ILE A 169 -1.41 11.77 -6.95
C ILE A 169 -2.40 12.40 -5.97
N ASN A 170 -2.01 12.56 -4.70
CA ASN A 170 -2.87 13.16 -3.69
C ASN A 170 -3.12 14.66 -3.91
N ARG A 171 -2.21 15.39 -4.57
CA ARG A 171 -2.43 16.81 -4.94
C ARG A 171 -3.50 16.95 -6.02
N GLU A 172 -3.60 15.97 -6.91
CA GLU A 172 -4.58 15.95 -8.01
C GLU A 172 -5.99 15.59 -7.53
N ILE A 173 -6.14 15.03 -6.32
CA ILE A 173 -7.43 14.72 -5.71
C ILE A 173 -7.94 15.96 -4.98
N GLU A 174 -9.01 16.56 -5.49
CA GLU A 174 -9.60 17.79 -4.92
C GLU A 174 -10.29 17.52 -3.57
N ASP A 175 -10.97 16.38 -3.44
CA ASP A 175 -11.68 16.00 -2.22
C ASP A 175 -10.70 15.45 -1.15
N ALA A 176 -10.65 16.14 -0.01
CA ALA A 176 -9.75 15.79 1.09
C ALA A 176 -10.01 14.37 1.67
N ASP A 177 -11.28 13.95 1.70
CA ASP A 177 -11.68 12.65 2.25
C ASP A 177 -11.39 11.49 1.29
N SER A 178 -11.25 11.78 0.00
CA SER A 178 -10.88 10.82 -1.04
C SER A 178 -9.36 10.63 -1.17
N LYS A 179 -8.54 11.42 -0.48
CA LYS A 179 -7.09 11.30 -0.51
C LYS A 179 -6.61 9.98 0.10
N TYR A 180 -5.60 9.41 -0.54
CA TYR A 180 -4.97 8.20 -0.03
C TYR A 180 -4.19 8.50 1.25
N LYS A 181 -4.27 7.62 2.24
CA LYS A 181 -3.65 7.83 3.55
C LYS A 181 -2.16 7.51 3.58
N ASN A 182 -1.70 6.61 2.72
CA ASN A 182 -0.29 6.22 2.65
C ASN A 182 0.05 5.53 1.31
N PRO A 183 1.35 5.55 0.91
CA PRO A 183 1.80 4.94 -0.33
C PRO A 183 1.53 3.44 -0.43
N ARG A 184 1.64 2.69 0.67
CA ARG A 184 1.39 1.24 0.71
C ARG A 184 -0.06 0.89 0.35
N ASN A 185 -1.04 1.61 0.94
CA ASN A 185 -2.44 1.38 0.65
C ASN A 185 -2.78 1.77 -0.79
N LEU A 186 -2.25 2.89 -1.28
CA LEU A 186 -2.37 3.29 -2.68
C LEU A 186 -1.78 2.21 -3.59
N CYS A 187 -0.58 1.73 -3.32
CA CYS A 187 0.08 0.68 -4.10
C CYS A 187 -0.74 -0.61 -4.11
N SER A 188 -1.14 -1.11 -2.93
CA SER A 188 -1.94 -2.33 -2.80
C SER A 188 -3.26 -2.25 -3.57
N GLY A 189 -3.91 -1.08 -3.53
CA GLY A 189 -5.10 -0.81 -4.32
C GLY A 189 -4.84 -0.71 -5.82
N SER A 190 -3.74 -0.09 -6.22
CA SER A 190 -3.37 0.09 -7.64
C SER A 190 -2.99 -1.21 -8.32
N VAL A 191 -2.23 -2.07 -7.63
CA VAL A 191 -1.77 -3.37 -8.15
C VAL A 191 -2.93 -4.34 -8.37
N ARG A 192 -4.04 -4.18 -7.66
CA ARG A 192 -5.23 -5.05 -7.75
C ARG A 192 -6.35 -4.49 -8.61
N GLN A 193 -6.08 -3.51 -9.46
CA GLN A 193 -7.09 -2.98 -10.37
C GLN A 193 -7.52 -4.03 -11.39
N LEU A 194 -8.80 -4.06 -11.70
CA LEU A 194 -9.33 -4.88 -12.78
C LEU A 194 -8.96 -4.30 -14.15
N ASN A 195 -8.84 -2.98 -14.24
CA ASN A 195 -8.33 -2.26 -15.40
C ASN A 195 -6.86 -1.89 -15.17
N SER A 196 -5.95 -2.48 -15.95
CA SER A 196 -4.51 -2.26 -15.84
C SER A 196 -4.07 -0.83 -16.24
N GLN A 197 -4.91 -0.07 -16.93
CA GLN A 197 -4.65 1.35 -17.20
C GLN A 197 -4.56 2.17 -15.91
N VAL A 198 -5.47 1.93 -14.97
CA VAL A 198 -5.43 2.59 -13.65
C VAL A 198 -4.11 2.29 -12.92
N THR A 199 -3.61 1.05 -13.02
CA THR A 199 -2.30 0.69 -12.46
C THR A 199 -1.17 1.45 -13.15
N ALA A 200 -1.22 1.58 -14.48
CA ALA A 200 -0.22 2.31 -15.26
C ALA A 200 -0.08 3.79 -14.86
N GLU A 201 -1.19 4.44 -14.55
CA GLU A 201 -1.26 5.85 -14.14
C GLU A 201 -0.71 6.09 -12.72
N ARG A 202 -0.57 5.03 -11.91
CA ARG A 202 -0.14 5.13 -10.49
C ARG A 202 1.37 5.02 -10.28
N ASN A 203 2.17 4.94 -11.33
CA ASN A 203 3.64 4.88 -11.26
C ASN A 203 4.19 3.79 -10.34
N VAL A 204 3.59 2.59 -10.34
CA VAL A 204 4.06 1.48 -9.51
C VAL A 204 5.46 1.07 -9.95
N ASN A 205 6.37 0.93 -8.99
CA ASN A 205 7.72 0.41 -9.16
C ASN A 205 7.83 -0.96 -8.50
N PHE A 206 8.81 -1.75 -8.90
CA PHE A 206 9.14 -3.03 -8.30
C PHE A 206 10.60 -3.04 -7.85
N VAL A 207 10.86 -3.47 -6.62
CA VAL A 207 12.20 -3.61 -6.06
C VAL A 207 12.41 -5.06 -5.65
N ALA A 208 13.29 -5.76 -6.32
CA ALA A 208 13.61 -7.17 -6.05
C ALA A 208 14.38 -7.30 -4.73
N PHE A 209 14.06 -8.29 -3.92
CA PHE A 209 14.76 -8.57 -2.66
C PHE A 209 15.08 -10.06 -2.45
N ALA A 210 14.59 -10.96 -3.28
CA ALA A 210 14.93 -12.38 -3.19
C ALA A 210 14.85 -13.08 -4.54
N LEU A 211 15.85 -13.85 -4.88
CA LEU A 211 15.81 -14.84 -5.95
C LEU A 211 15.28 -16.15 -5.35
N ILE A 212 14.26 -16.73 -5.97
CA ILE A 212 13.67 -18.00 -5.53
C ILE A 212 14.18 -19.15 -6.35
N ASN A 213 14.25 -18.96 -7.65
CA ASN A 213 14.78 -19.96 -8.60
C ASN A 213 15.36 -19.28 -9.83
N ALA A 214 16.50 -19.78 -10.29
CA ALA A 214 17.05 -19.56 -11.62
C ALA A 214 17.74 -20.86 -12.04
N ASP A 215 17.16 -21.57 -13.03
CA ASP A 215 17.66 -22.88 -13.45
C ASP A 215 19.09 -22.74 -14.01
N ASP A 216 19.95 -23.69 -13.65
CA ASP A 216 21.32 -23.81 -14.17
C ASP A 216 22.24 -22.58 -13.91
N VAL A 217 21.96 -21.75 -12.93
CA VAL A 217 22.80 -20.62 -12.51
C VAL A 217 23.43 -20.92 -11.16
N ASP A 218 24.76 -20.90 -11.10
CA ASP A 218 25.51 -21.00 -9.85
C ASP A 218 25.74 -19.59 -9.27
N PHE A 219 25.44 -19.41 -8.00
CA PHE A 219 25.60 -18.16 -7.27
C PHE A 219 26.69 -18.23 -6.20
N ASP A 220 27.61 -19.21 -6.27
CA ASP A 220 28.66 -19.40 -5.27
C ASP A 220 28.11 -19.42 -3.82
N ASN A 221 26.94 -19.98 -3.64
CA ASN A 221 26.24 -20.04 -2.33
C ASN A 221 26.05 -18.66 -1.66
N SER A 222 25.87 -17.57 -2.43
CA SER A 222 25.84 -16.19 -1.95
C SER A 222 24.60 -15.44 -2.41
N ILE A 223 23.85 -14.84 -1.46
CA ILE A 223 22.72 -13.93 -1.75
C ILE A 223 23.22 -12.65 -2.46
N GLU A 224 24.41 -12.17 -2.09
CA GLU A 224 24.99 -10.99 -2.77
C GLU A 224 25.21 -11.26 -4.26
N GLN A 225 25.65 -12.48 -4.63
CA GLN A 225 25.78 -12.86 -6.04
C GLN A 225 24.42 -12.95 -6.73
N GLN A 226 23.39 -13.45 -6.06
CA GLN A 226 22.02 -13.42 -6.57
C GLN A 226 21.55 -11.99 -6.86
N TYR A 227 21.83 -11.03 -5.98
CA TYR A 227 21.46 -9.63 -6.16
C TYR A 227 22.16 -9.02 -7.37
N LYS A 228 23.47 -9.17 -7.48
CA LYS A 228 24.27 -8.70 -8.63
C LYS A 228 23.80 -9.32 -9.95
N TRP A 229 23.44 -10.58 -9.91
CA TRP A 229 22.90 -11.25 -11.09
C TRP A 229 21.51 -10.72 -11.49
N MET A 230 20.60 -10.50 -10.54
CA MET A 230 19.31 -9.88 -10.83
C MET A 230 19.47 -8.46 -11.41
N GLU A 231 20.43 -7.68 -10.92
CA GLU A 231 20.76 -6.37 -11.51
C GLU A 231 21.25 -6.51 -12.96
N SER A 232 22.06 -7.52 -13.26
CA SER A 232 22.52 -7.80 -14.63
C SER A 232 21.39 -8.22 -15.58
N GLN A 233 20.28 -8.74 -15.04
CA GLN A 233 19.06 -9.02 -15.81
C GLN A 233 18.13 -7.79 -15.98
N GLY A 234 18.51 -6.64 -15.42
CA GLY A 234 17.76 -5.38 -15.53
C GLY A 234 16.79 -5.11 -14.39
N PHE A 235 16.78 -5.91 -13.32
CA PHE A 235 15.95 -5.64 -12.15
C PHE A 235 16.58 -4.59 -11.25
N GLN A 236 15.74 -3.72 -10.69
CA GLN A 236 16.13 -2.91 -9.56
C GLN A 236 16.12 -3.78 -8.30
N VAL A 237 17.28 -3.93 -7.66
CA VAL A 237 17.43 -4.67 -6.40
C VAL A 237 17.39 -3.70 -5.23
N VAL A 238 16.90 -4.17 -4.08
CA VAL A 238 16.89 -3.39 -2.85
C VAL A 238 18.31 -2.93 -2.47
N GLU A 239 18.45 -1.67 -2.07
CA GLU A 239 19.75 -1.17 -1.59
C GLU A 239 20.16 -1.93 -0.35
N TYR A 240 21.40 -2.45 -0.34
CA TYR A 240 21.95 -3.25 0.76
C TYR A 240 23.39 -2.89 1.09
N ARG A 241 23.82 -3.29 2.26
CA ARG A 241 25.23 -3.28 2.70
C ARG A 241 25.65 -4.65 3.19
N VAL A 242 26.87 -5.02 2.83
CA VAL A 242 27.53 -6.20 3.40
C VAL A 242 27.99 -5.86 4.80
N VAL A 243 27.61 -6.67 5.78
CA VAL A 243 27.86 -6.42 7.21
C VAL A 243 28.31 -7.69 7.94
N THR A 244 28.99 -7.47 9.04
CA THR A 244 29.27 -8.46 10.09
C THR A 244 28.92 -7.82 11.43
N ARG A 245 29.06 -8.55 12.55
CA ARG A 245 28.89 -7.99 13.90
C ARG A 245 29.55 -6.62 14.08
N ASN A 246 30.80 -6.48 13.64
CA ASN A 246 31.60 -5.28 13.90
C ASN A 246 31.22 -4.06 13.08
N SER A 247 30.55 -4.23 11.93
CA SER A 247 30.12 -3.15 11.04
C SER A 247 28.63 -2.85 11.13
N MET A 248 27.90 -3.56 12.00
CA MET A 248 26.44 -3.47 12.09
C MET A 248 25.96 -2.07 12.46
N GLU A 249 26.54 -1.51 13.52
CA GLU A 249 26.13 -0.19 14.02
C GLU A 249 26.34 0.92 12.97
N ASP A 250 27.47 0.90 12.26
CA ASP A 250 27.76 1.89 11.22
C ASP A 250 26.82 1.73 10.01
N ALA A 251 26.45 0.48 9.67
CA ALA A 251 25.50 0.24 8.62
C ALA A 251 24.08 0.70 9.00
N VAL A 252 23.63 0.45 10.22
CA VAL A 252 22.33 0.98 10.70
C VAL A 252 22.33 2.50 10.71
N LYS A 253 23.40 3.15 11.17
CA LYS A 253 23.54 4.63 11.14
C LYS A 253 23.48 5.18 9.71
N TYR A 254 24.10 4.48 8.74
CA TYR A 254 24.03 4.86 7.34
C TYR A 254 22.60 4.90 6.83
N PHE A 255 21.79 3.86 7.08
CA PHE A 255 20.40 3.82 6.67
C PHE A 255 19.56 4.85 7.44
N ALA A 256 19.79 5.01 8.75
CA ALA A 256 19.12 6.03 9.56
C ALA A 256 19.33 7.45 9.01
N GLY A 257 20.55 7.76 8.55
CA GLY A 257 20.86 9.05 7.93
C GLY A 257 20.17 9.30 6.59
N LYS A 258 19.74 8.25 5.91
CA LYS A 258 19.06 8.34 4.62
C LYS A 258 17.52 8.36 4.71
N ILE A 259 16.93 7.91 5.82
CA ILE A 259 15.50 7.64 5.91
C ILE A 259 14.62 8.82 5.49
N GLN A 260 15.02 10.05 5.84
CA GLN A 260 14.27 11.28 5.51
C GLN A 260 14.32 11.68 4.04
N THR A 261 15.31 11.19 3.30
CA THR A 261 15.51 11.53 1.88
C THR A 261 15.26 10.36 0.94
N TYR A 262 14.97 9.18 1.50
CA TYR A 262 14.71 7.98 0.74
C TYR A 262 13.29 7.97 0.21
N ASP A 263 13.15 8.08 -1.11
CA ASP A 263 11.86 8.27 -1.78
C ASP A 263 10.99 7.00 -1.82
N TYR A 264 11.53 5.85 -1.41
CA TYR A 264 10.78 4.60 -1.37
C TYR A 264 10.28 4.30 0.05
N PRO A 265 8.99 3.95 0.22
CA PRO A 265 8.45 3.56 1.52
C PRO A 265 9.21 2.39 2.14
N SER A 266 9.65 2.57 3.38
CA SER A 266 10.37 1.56 4.16
C SER A 266 9.99 1.65 5.63
N ASP A 267 9.77 0.51 6.30
CA ASP A 267 9.41 0.44 7.72
C ASP A 267 10.54 -0.13 8.61
N GLY A 268 11.75 -0.20 8.07
CA GLY A 268 12.91 -0.73 8.78
C GLY A 268 13.99 -1.28 7.87
N LEU A 269 14.73 -2.24 8.38
CA LEU A 269 15.79 -2.94 7.66
C LEU A 269 15.55 -4.46 7.73
N VAL A 270 16.17 -5.20 6.83
CA VAL A 270 16.22 -6.66 6.83
C VAL A 270 17.66 -7.11 6.83
N LEU A 271 18.01 -7.94 7.81
CA LEU A 271 19.32 -8.60 7.90
C LEU A 271 19.14 -10.05 7.48
N MET A 272 19.96 -10.51 6.54
CA MET A 272 19.98 -11.91 6.08
C MET A 272 21.41 -12.44 5.99
N PHE A 273 21.59 -13.72 6.30
CA PHE A 273 22.88 -14.38 6.04
C PHE A 273 23.14 -14.41 4.53
N ASP A 274 24.38 -14.11 4.13
CA ASP A 274 24.78 -14.20 2.72
C ASP A 274 24.89 -15.66 2.26
N ASP A 275 25.37 -16.56 3.15
CA ASP A 275 25.53 -17.99 2.92
C ASP A 275 24.15 -18.67 2.85
N ILE A 276 23.76 -19.08 1.63
CA ILE A 276 22.43 -19.64 1.34
C ILE A 276 22.24 -20.99 2.04
N GLU A 277 23.24 -21.90 1.94
CA GLU A 277 23.16 -23.23 2.54
C GLU A 277 23.07 -23.16 4.06
N TYR A 278 23.89 -22.29 4.67
CA TYR A 278 23.78 -22.02 6.10
C TYR A 278 22.41 -21.49 6.46
N GLY A 279 21.90 -20.49 5.75
CA GLY A 279 20.58 -19.93 5.99
C GLY A 279 19.48 -20.99 5.91
N LEU A 280 19.51 -21.86 4.91
CA LEU A 280 18.56 -22.97 4.76
C LEU A 280 18.69 -24.01 5.88
N SER A 281 19.91 -24.30 6.34
CA SER A 281 20.18 -25.25 7.41
C SER A 281 19.54 -24.87 8.76
N LEU A 282 19.30 -23.58 8.99
CA LEU A 282 18.66 -23.06 10.22
C LEU A 282 17.17 -23.39 10.28
N GLY A 283 16.54 -23.68 9.12
CA GLY A 283 15.12 -24.02 9.02
C GLY A 283 14.20 -22.85 9.35
N THR A 284 12.98 -23.17 9.73
CA THR A 284 11.93 -22.22 10.05
C THR A 284 11.29 -22.54 11.40
N THR A 285 10.70 -21.51 12.03
CA THR A 285 9.70 -21.70 13.08
C THR A 285 8.32 -21.87 12.45
N ALA A 286 7.27 -22.05 13.23
CA ALA A 286 5.89 -22.05 12.72
C ALA A 286 5.50 -20.72 12.03
N LYS A 287 6.21 -19.60 12.33
CA LYS A 287 5.87 -18.26 11.85
C LYS A 287 6.97 -17.59 11.03
N PHE A 288 8.26 -17.89 11.31
CA PHE A 288 9.40 -17.14 10.78
C PHE A 288 10.49 -18.08 10.26
N PRO A 289 11.16 -17.73 9.14
CA PRO A 289 12.42 -18.34 8.75
C PRO A 289 13.53 -17.85 9.71
N ARG A 290 14.56 -18.69 9.92
CA ARG A 290 15.67 -18.36 10.82
C ARG A 290 16.89 -17.78 10.10
N ASN A 291 16.83 -17.65 8.79
CA ASN A 291 17.91 -17.12 7.96
C ASN A 291 17.95 -15.60 7.89
N GLY A 292 16.98 -14.90 8.50
CA GLY A 292 16.90 -13.46 8.50
C GLY A 292 16.06 -12.90 9.65
N ILE A 293 16.30 -11.64 9.96
CA ILE A 293 15.58 -10.88 10.99
C ILE A 293 15.31 -9.46 10.49
N ALA A 294 14.14 -8.91 10.82
CA ALA A 294 13.78 -7.54 10.53
C ALA A 294 14.17 -6.63 11.70
N PHE A 295 14.75 -5.49 11.38
CA PHE A 295 14.96 -4.39 12.33
C PHE A 295 13.90 -3.33 12.05
N LYS A 296 13.19 -2.90 13.10
CA LYS A 296 12.27 -1.78 13.03
C LYS A 296 12.80 -0.62 13.85
N TRP A 297 12.68 0.59 13.31
CA TRP A 297 13.00 1.80 14.03
C TRP A 297 12.12 1.90 15.28
N GLU A 298 12.60 2.58 16.31
CA GLU A 298 11.75 2.97 17.41
C GLU A 298 10.69 3.94 16.90
N ASP A 299 9.43 3.70 17.30
CA ASP A 299 8.34 4.60 16.95
C ASP A 299 8.58 5.93 17.69
N GLU A 300 8.50 7.05 16.96
CA GLU A 300 8.49 8.37 17.60
C GLU A 300 7.27 8.47 18.50
N GLN A 301 7.46 8.90 19.75
CA GLN A 301 6.39 9.09 20.71
C GLN A 301 6.33 10.56 21.12
N ALA A 302 5.10 11.08 21.23
CA ALA A 302 4.86 12.43 21.76
C ALA A 302 3.89 12.37 22.94
N GLU A 303 4.14 13.22 23.93
CA GLU A 303 3.21 13.40 25.04
C GLU A 303 2.15 14.45 24.69
N THR A 304 0.91 14.17 25.05
CA THR A 304 -0.21 15.08 24.86
C THR A 304 -1.26 14.90 25.95
N THR A 305 -2.31 15.74 25.95
CA THR A 305 -3.42 15.67 26.89
C THR A 305 -4.68 15.16 26.19
N LEU A 306 -5.27 14.10 26.72
CA LEU A 306 -6.56 13.57 26.28
C LEU A 306 -7.67 14.56 26.61
N LYS A 307 -8.40 15.04 25.59
CA LYS A 307 -9.55 15.96 25.78
C LYS A 307 -10.80 15.21 26.19
N TYR A 308 -11.15 14.23 25.36
CA TYR A 308 -12.34 13.37 25.56
C TYR A 308 -12.25 12.14 24.66
N ILE A 309 -13.10 11.16 24.93
CA ILE A 309 -13.35 10.04 24.04
C ILE A 309 -14.59 10.34 23.18
N GLU A 310 -14.42 10.36 21.87
CA GLU A 310 -15.52 10.44 20.91
C GLU A 310 -16.02 9.04 20.58
N TRP A 311 -17.33 8.88 20.53
CA TRP A 311 -17.97 7.61 20.28
C TRP A 311 -18.69 7.64 18.93
N SER A 312 -18.28 6.79 18.00
CA SER A 312 -18.79 6.76 16.63
C SER A 312 -19.40 5.39 16.29
N PRO A 313 -20.72 5.33 16.00
CA PRO A 313 -21.36 4.08 15.62
C PRO A 313 -20.99 3.66 14.19
N SER A 314 -20.74 2.36 14.02
CA SER A 314 -20.49 1.71 12.74
C SER A 314 -21.79 1.19 12.10
N ARG A 315 -21.71 0.73 10.85
CA ARG A 315 -22.82 0.10 10.13
C ARG A 315 -23.42 -1.13 10.85
N THR A 316 -22.65 -1.85 11.65
CA THR A 316 -23.11 -3.01 12.41
C THR A 316 -23.74 -2.61 13.75
N GLY A 317 -23.62 -1.34 14.16
CA GLY A 317 -24.03 -0.84 15.45
C GLY A 317 -22.95 -0.85 16.52
N LEU A 318 -21.77 -1.38 16.23
CA LEU A 318 -20.59 -1.23 17.08
C LEU A 318 -20.25 0.25 17.24
N ILE A 319 -20.15 0.74 18.46
CA ILE A 319 -19.78 2.12 18.76
C ILE A 319 -18.31 2.15 19.14
N ASN A 320 -17.48 2.75 18.28
CA ASN A 320 -16.03 2.75 18.43
C ASN A 320 -15.56 3.96 19.23
N PRO A 321 -14.71 3.77 20.27
CA PRO A 321 -14.06 4.87 20.97
C PRO A 321 -12.89 5.42 20.17
N VAL A 322 -12.83 6.73 20.05
CA VAL A 322 -11.73 7.48 19.43
C VAL A 322 -11.24 8.53 20.44
N ALA A 323 -10.00 8.45 20.83
CA ALA A 323 -9.38 9.45 21.70
C ALA A 323 -9.13 10.73 20.91
N VAL A 324 -9.65 11.85 21.39
CA VAL A 324 -9.38 13.20 20.89
C VAL A 324 -8.48 13.90 21.89
N PHE A 325 -7.33 14.39 21.45
CA PHE A 325 -6.31 14.98 22.30
C PHE A 325 -5.75 16.30 21.75
N GLU A 326 -4.98 17.02 22.54
CA GLU A 326 -4.31 18.23 22.05
C GLU A 326 -3.39 17.88 20.87
N PRO A 327 -3.42 18.65 19.76
CA PRO A 327 -2.62 18.36 18.59
C PRO A 327 -1.13 18.27 18.92
N VAL A 328 -0.46 17.24 18.40
CA VAL A 328 1.00 17.07 18.52
C VAL A 328 1.61 16.71 17.19
N GLU A 329 2.88 17.10 17.00
CA GLU A 329 3.65 16.68 15.84
C GLU A 329 4.20 15.27 16.05
N LEU A 330 3.99 14.39 15.09
CA LEU A 330 4.54 13.03 15.03
C LEU A 330 4.94 12.71 13.59
N GLU A 331 6.19 12.37 13.39
CA GLU A 331 6.72 11.97 12.08
C GLU A 331 6.33 12.96 10.96
N GLY A 332 6.51 14.27 11.24
CA GLY A 332 6.29 15.35 10.29
C GLY A 332 4.82 15.68 9.98
N THR A 333 3.87 15.14 10.73
CA THR A 333 2.45 15.50 10.60
C THR A 333 1.80 15.77 11.95
N THR A 334 0.83 16.68 11.97
CA THR A 334 0.03 16.98 13.16
C THR A 334 -1.04 15.91 13.35
N VAL A 335 -1.10 15.29 14.53
CA VAL A 335 -2.13 14.33 14.92
C VAL A 335 -2.88 14.82 16.15
N SER A 336 -4.18 14.56 16.21
CA SER A 336 -5.06 14.96 17.33
C SER A 336 -6.10 13.89 17.68
N ARG A 337 -6.05 12.74 17.00
CA ARG A 337 -7.02 11.65 17.17
C ARG A 337 -6.33 10.30 17.07
N ALA A 338 -6.74 9.35 17.92
CA ALA A 338 -6.26 7.97 17.86
C ALA A 338 -7.39 6.98 18.13
N SER A 339 -7.40 5.86 17.44
CA SER A 339 -8.35 4.78 17.74
C SER A 339 -8.01 4.12 19.08
N VAL A 340 -9.04 3.90 19.92
CA VAL A 340 -8.91 3.12 21.17
C VAL A 340 -9.48 1.70 20.98
N HIS A 341 -9.97 1.38 19.80
CA HIS A 341 -10.48 0.09 19.36
C HIS A 341 -11.74 -0.38 20.10
N ASN A 342 -11.72 -0.50 21.43
CA ASN A 342 -12.82 -1.03 22.24
C ASN A 342 -12.72 -0.61 23.72
N ILE A 343 -13.75 -0.95 24.51
CA ILE A 343 -13.82 -0.63 25.94
C ILE A 343 -12.69 -1.33 26.72
N SER A 344 -12.33 -2.57 26.39
CA SER A 344 -11.28 -3.30 27.12
C SER A 344 -9.93 -2.59 27.03
N ILE A 345 -9.55 -2.03 25.88
CA ILE A 345 -8.33 -1.23 25.72
C ILE A 345 -8.44 0.08 26.53
N MET A 346 -9.62 0.69 26.56
CA MET A 346 -9.87 1.88 27.37
C MET A 346 -9.69 1.60 28.88
N GLU A 347 -10.22 0.44 29.34
CA GLU A 347 -10.04 -0.03 30.72
C GLU A 347 -8.59 -0.39 31.03
N GLU A 348 -7.88 -1.06 30.13
CA GLU A 348 -6.47 -1.43 30.28
C GLU A 348 -5.56 -0.20 30.40
N LEU A 349 -5.83 0.82 29.59
CA LEU A 349 -5.11 2.08 29.62
C LEU A 349 -5.63 3.05 30.70
N GLU A 350 -6.72 2.73 31.39
CA GLU A 350 -7.38 3.59 32.40
C GLU A 350 -7.60 5.02 31.88
N LEU A 351 -8.11 5.16 30.64
CA LEU A 351 -8.22 6.44 29.92
C LEU A 351 -9.37 7.29 30.40
N GLY A 352 -9.08 8.46 30.96
CA GLY A 352 -10.03 9.50 31.33
C GLY A 352 -9.69 10.86 30.74
N SER A 353 -10.72 11.69 30.58
CA SER A 353 -10.55 13.07 30.09
C SER A 353 -9.60 13.86 30.98
N GLY A 354 -8.65 14.57 30.36
CA GLY A 354 -7.60 15.32 31.04
C GLY A 354 -6.30 14.53 31.30
N ASP A 355 -6.28 13.23 31.01
CA ASP A 355 -5.08 12.42 31.18
C ASP A 355 -3.95 12.86 30.27
N ARG A 356 -2.72 12.77 30.78
CA ARG A 356 -1.50 12.86 29.99
C ARG A 356 -1.23 11.49 29.37
N ILE A 357 -1.14 11.45 28.07
CA ILE A 357 -0.96 10.23 27.28
C ILE A 357 0.27 10.35 26.38
N LYS A 358 0.90 9.21 26.08
CA LYS A 358 1.87 9.09 24.99
C LYS A 358 1.19 8.51 23.77
N VAL A 359 1.42 9.14 22.64
CA VAL A 359 0.88 8.73 21.34
C VAL A 359 2.02 8.46 20.37
N TYR A 360 1.80 7.53 19.45
CA TYR A 360 2.73 7.17 18.38
C TYR A 360 1.96 6.80 17.11
N LYS A 361 2.65 6.65 16.00
CA LYS A 361 2.03 6.13 14.78
C LYS A 361 2.41 4.67 14.55
N ALA A 362 1.46 3.77 14.71
CA ALA A 362 1.64 2.39 14.31
C ALA A 362 1.87 2.31 12.80
N ASN A 363 2.97 1.65 12.39
CA ASN A 363 3.42 1.57 11.01
C ASN A 363 3.60 2.96 10.34
N MET A 364 4.05 3.96 11.09
CA MET A 364 4.26 5.36 10.64
C MET A 364 2.99 6.06 10.12
N ILE A 365 1.80 5.52 10.38
CA ILE A 365 0.57 5.97 9.73
C ILE A 365 -0.58 6.18 10.71
N ILE A 366 -0.88 5.18 11.54
CA ILE A 366 -2.11 5.13 12.35
C ILE A 366 -1.80 5.58 13.77
N PRO A 367 -2.30 6.76 14.21
CA PRO A 367 -2.10 7.20 15.59
C PRO A 367 -2.73 6.22 16.58
N GLN A 368 -1.96 5.87 17.60
CA GLN A 368 -2.37 5.01 18.70
C GLN A 368 -1.83 5.56 20.02
N ILE A 369 -2.45 5.19 21.12
CA ILE A 369 -1.98 5.49 22.47
C ILE A 369 -1.06 4.35 22.91
N SER A 370 0.19 4.67 23.27
CA SER A 370 1.14 3.70 23.80
C SER A 370 1.07 3.58 25.33
N GLU A 371 0.77 4.66 26.01
CA GLU A 371 0.78 4.73 27.48
C GLU A 371 -0.13 5.85 27.97
N ASN A 372 -0.81 5.62 29.10
CA ASN A 372 -1.44 6.67 29.90
C ASN A 372 -0.56 6.95 31.12
N LEU A 373 -0.10 8.19 31.25
CA LEU A 373 0.85 8.59 32.31
C LEU A 373 0.15 8.96 33.62
N THR A 374 -1.12 9.36 33.61
CA THR A 374 -1.84 9.85 34.79
C THR A 374 -2.88 8.88 35.32
N LYS A 375 -3.51 8.08 34.42
CA LYS A 375 -4.44 7.00 34.80
C LYS A 375 -5.54 7.46 35.77
N SER A 376 -6.34 8.45 35.34
CA SER A 376 -7.42 9.01 36.17
C SER A 376 -8.63 8.07 36.30
N GLY A 377 -8.64 6.97 35.53
CA GLY A 377 -9.76 6.06 35.39
C GLY A 377 -10.59 6.38 34.16
N ILE A 378 -11.40 5.43 33.72
CA ILE A 378 -12.20 5.59 32.49
C ILE A 378 -13.36 6.57 32.71
N ASP A 379 -13.66 7.39 31.69
CA ASP A 379 -14.87 8.19 31.65
C ASP A 379 -16.12 7.30 31.58
N ASP A 380 -17.25 7.84 31.99
CA ASP A 380 -18.53 7.14 31.88
C ASP A 380 -18.83 6.77 30.43
N LEU A 381 -19.20 5.51 30.22
CA LEU A 381 -19.60 5.04 28.89
C LEU A 381 -20.93 5.68 28.48
N PRO A 382 -21.13 6.04 27.21
CA PRO A 382 -22.40 6.56 26.73
C PRO A 382 -23.54 5.59 27.03
N LYS A 383 -24.54 6.03 27.76
CA LYS A 383 -25.77 5.24 28.03
C LYS A 383 -26.73 5.23 26.86
N GLU A 384 -26.56 6.19 25.96
CA GLU A 384 -27.38 6.38 24.76
C GLU A 384 -26.47 6.47 23.52
N CYS A 385 -26.94 5.95 22.40
CA CYS A 385 -26.27 6.08 21.12
C CYS A 385 -26.15 7.57 20.74
N PRO A 386 -24.95 8.07 20.42
CA PRO A 386 -24.74 9.49 20.13
C PRO A 386 -25.50 9.98 18.88
N VAL A 387 -25.98 9.08 18.04
CA VAL A 387 -26.68 9.44 16.79
C VAL A 387 -28.21 9.29 16.92
N CYS A 388 -28.71 8.17 17.50
CA CYS A 388 -30.14 7.91 17.53
C CYS A 388 -30.77 7.99 18.92
N GLY A 389 -30.03 8.25 19.98
CA GLY A 389 -30.53 8.36 21.35
C GLY A 389 -31.05 7.08 22.00
N HIS A 390 -31.02 5.93 21.31
CA HIS A 390 -31.37 4.65 21.91
C HIS A 390 -30.36 4.20 22.94
N ALA A 391 -30.86 3.51 23.99
CA ALA A 391 -29.99 2.92 25.01
C ALA A 391 -28.91 2.02 24.36
N THR A 392 -27.68 2.17 24.84
CA THR A 392 -26.54 1.36 24.39
C THR A 392 -26.43 0.08 25.21
N GLU A 393 -25.76 -0.91 24.64
CA GLU A 393 -25.48 -2.21 25.29
C GLU A 393 -23.97 -2.47 25.28
N VAL A 394 -23.42 -2.93 26.42
CA VAL A 394 -22.07 -3.46 26.47
C VAL A 394 -22.13 -4.96 26.16
N LYS A 395 -21.43 -5.39 25.11
CA LYS A 395 -21.27 -6.80 24.76
C LYS A 395 -19.87 -7.27 25.12
N ALA A 396 -19.77 -8.48 25.67
CA ALA A 396 -18.49 -9.12 25.98
C ALA A 396 -18.40 -10.43 25.21
N GLU A 397 -17.44 -10.51 24.28
CA GLU A 397 -17.15 -11.70 23.49
C GLU A 397 -15.65 -11.99 23.56
N ASN A 398 -15.29 -13.22 23.90
CA ASN A 398 -13.89 -13.66 24.07
C ASN A 398 -13.04 -12.75 25.00
N GLY A 399 -13.67 -12.19 26.04
CA GLY A 399 -12.99 -11.30 26.98
C GLY A 399 -12.86 -9.84 26.52
N ILE A 400 -13.33 -9.49 25.32
CA ILE A 400 -13.31 -8.13 24.77
C ILE A 400 -14.68 -7.49 24.97
N LYS A 401 -14.69 -6.34 25.64
CA LYS A 401 -15.90 -5.52 25.83
C LYS A 401 -16.01 -4.47 24.73
N THR A 402 -17.20 -4.38 24.15
CA THR A 402 -17.54 -3.42 23.10
C THR A 402 -18.85 -2.72 23.41
N LEU A 403 -19.02 -1.48 22.97
CA LEU A 403 -20.27 -0.73 23.08
C LEU A 403 -21.11 -0.91 21.83
N TYR A 404 -22.43 -1.06 21.97
CA TYR A 404 -23.31 -1.39 20.86
C TYR A 404 -24.58 -0.55 20.88
N CYS A 405 -25.03 -0.10 19.70
CA CYS A 405 -26.36 0.43 19.47
C CYS A 405 -27.28 -0.68 18.95
N PRO A 406 -28.28 -1.16 19.72
CA PRO A 406 -29.17 -2.24 19.28
C PRO A 406 -30.20 -1.78 18.24
N ASN A 407 -30.46 -0.48 18.11
CA ASN A 407 -31.46 0.04 17.19
C ASN A 407 -31.14 -0.28 15.72
N SER A 408 -31.99 -1.09 15.07
CA SER A 408 -31.84 -1.44 13.65
C SER A 408 -32.11 -0.26 12.71
N GLN A 409 -32.85 0.74 13.18
CA GLN A 409 -33.21 1.95 12.43
C GLN A 409 -32.29 3.14 12.76
N CYS A 410 -31.13 2.89 13.35
CA CYS A 410 -30.18 3.96 13.65
C CYS A 410 -29.69 4.63 12.34
N PRO A 411 -29.82 5.98 12.19
CA PRO A 411 -29.40 6.69 11.00
C PRO A 411 -27.93 6.43 10.63
N ALA A 412 -27.04 6.36 11.61
CA ALA A 412 -25.63 6.04 11.36
C ALA A 412 -25.43 4.66 10.69
N LYS A 413 -26.22 3.66 11.07
CA LYS A 413 -26.18 2.34 10.42
C LYS A 413 -26.63 2.45 8.96
N HIS A 414 -27.66 3.25 8.72
CA HIS A 414 -28.22 3.45 7.39
C HIS A 414 -27.21 4.11 6.46
N VAL A 415 -26.65 5.26 6.85
CA VAL A 415 -25.60 5.95 6.07
C VAL A 415 -24.41 5.05 5.81
N LYS A 416 -23.90 4.34 6.82
CA LYS A 416 -22.75 3.42 6.67
C LYS A 416 -23.03 2.21 5.76
N LEU A 417 -24.29 1.79 5.64
CA LEU A 417 -24.69 0.78 4.64
C LEU A 417 -24.57 1.32 3.22
N PHE A 418 -25.01 2.55 2.97
CA PHE A 418 -24.85 3.21 1.68
C PHE A 418 -23.38 3.48 1.37
N THR A 419 -22.60 3.93 2.35
CA THR A 419 -21.14 4.12 2.21
C THR A 419 -20.46 2.81 1.79
N LEU A 420 -20.83 1.67 2.38
CA LEU A 420 -20.32 0.38 1.95
C LEU A 420 -20.78 0.02 0.53
N PHE A 421 -22.07 0.27 0.22
CA PHE A 421 -22.63 -0.05 -1.09
C PHE A 421 -21.91 0.70 -2.22
N VAL A 422 -21.65 1.99 -2.06
CA VAL A 422 -20.94 2.81 -3.06
C VAL A 422 -19.43 2.60 -3.03
N SER A 423 -18.88 2.05 -1.95
CA SER A 423 -17.43 1.87 -1.79
C SER A 423 -16.83 0.95 -2.87
N ARG A 424 -15.52 0.99 -2.98
CA ARG A 424 -14.72 0.13 -3.87
C ARG A 424 -15.00 -1.36 -3.69
N ASN A 425 -15.33 -1.79 -2.47
CA ASN A 425 -15.67 -3.18 -2.15
C ASN A 425 -17.14 -3.51 -2.44
N GLY A 426 -17.96 -2.52 -2.79
CA GLY A 426 -19.34 -2.64 -3.20
C GLY A 426 -19.48 -2.40 -4.71
N MET A 427 -20.23 -1.36 -5.08
CA MET A 427 -20.50 -1.01 -6.48
C MET A 427 -19.42 -0.12 -7.12
N ASN A 428 -18.43 0.34 -6.33
CA ASN A 428 -17.35 1.22 -6.78
C ASN A 428 -17.86 2.49 -7.49
N ILE A 429 -18.77 3.22 -6.83
CA ILE A 429 -19.34 4.46 -7.33
C ILE A 429 -18.52 5.61 -6.76
N ASP A 430 -17.83 6.36 -7.61
CA ASP A 430 -17.06 7.53 -7.23
C ASP A 430 -17.99 8.77 -7.04
N GLY A 431 -17.53 9.75 -6.27
CA GLY A 431 -18.26 11.01 -6.08
C GLY A 431 -19.31 11.01 -4.96
N LEU A 432 -19.60 9.87 -4.31
CA LEU A 432 -20.50 9.74 -3.17
C LEU A 432 -19.72 9.51 -1.86
N SER A 433 -19.15 10.58 -1.29
CA SER A 433 -18.57 10.54 0.05
C SER A 433 -19.64 10.26 1.12
N GLU A 434 -19.23 9.85 2.32
CA GLU A 434 -20.16 9.66 3.44
C GLU A 434 -20.97 10.93 3.74
N GLU A 435 -20.32 12.09 3.74
CA GLU A 435 -20.97 13.39 3.94
C GLU A 435 -21.98 13.71 2.82
N THR A 436 -21.63 13.38 1.56
CA THR A 436 -22.55 13.56 0.43
C THR A 436 -23.76 12.64 0.56
N LEU A 437 -23.55 11.39 0.94
CA LEU A 437 -24.63 10.43 1.19
C LEU A 437 -25.55 10.88 2.31
N GLU A 438 -25.00 11.38 3.44
CA GLU A 438 -25.80 11.95 4.52
C GLU A 438 -26.70 13.08 4.00
N LYS A 439 -26.13 14.06 3.29
CA LYS A 439 -26.88 15.17 2.71
C LYS A 439 -28.01 14.70 1.79
N PHE A 440 -27.73 13.71 0.93
CA PHE A 440 -28.71 13.20 -0.03
C PHE A 440 -29.80 12.34 0.63
N ILE A 441 -29.46 11.60 1.67
CA ILE A 441 -30.42 10.84 2.49
C ILE A 441 -31.33 11.81 3.28
N ASP A 442 -30.74 12.80 3.93
CA ASP A 442 -31.49 13.80 4.72
C ASP A 442 -32.39 14.65 3.84
N ALA A 443 -31.96 14.99 2.62
CA ALA A 443 -32.79 15.68 1.62
C ALA A 443 -33.85 14.77 1.00
N GLY A 444 -33.79 13.45 1.26
CA GLY A 444 -34.76 12.48 0.75
C GLY A 444 -34.54 12.07 -0.71
N TYR A 445 -33.38 12.40 -1.29
CA TYR A 445 -33.01 11.98 -2.65
C TYR A 445 -32.68 10.49 -2.71
N ILE A 446 -32.09 9.95 -1.63
CA ILE A 446 -31.72 8.55 -1.47
C ILE A 446 -32.49 7.96 -0.28
N LYS A 447 -33.32 6.94 -0.53
CA LYS A 447 -34.05 6.16 0.49
C LYS A 447 -33.67 4.69 0.43
N GLU A 448 -33.42 4.18 -0.75
CA GLU A 448 -32.99 2.80 -1.01
C GLU A 448 -31.84 2.79 -2.02
N PHE A 449 -31.12 1.67 -2.12
CA PHE A 449 -29.92 1.58 -2.98
C PHE A 449 -30.19 1.89 -4.45
N ALA A 450 -31.40 1.58 -4.94
CA ALA A 450 -31.78 1.87 -6.32
C ALA A 450 -31.84 3.37 -6.63
N ASP A 451 -32.12 4.22 -5.62
CA ASP A 451 -32.23 5.66 -5.82
C ASP A 451 -30.91 6.30 -6.26
N ILE A 452 -29.77 5.68 -5.87
CA ILE A 452 -28.42 6.14 -6.30
C ILE A 452 -28.31 6.21 -7.83
N PHE A 453 -28.95 5.29 -8.53
CA PHE A 453 -28.92 5.22 -10.01
C PHE A 453 -29.96 6.13 -10.68
N HIS A 454 -30.66 6.93 -9.89
CA HIS A 454 -31.73 7.83 -10.34
C HIS A 454 -31.59 9.25 -9.79
N LEU A 455 -30.36 9.64 -9.43
CA LEU A 455 -30.03 10.98 -8.93
C LEU A 455 -30.19 12.08 -9.98
N ASP A 456 -30.27 11.71 -11.26
CA ASP A 456 -30.62 12.59 -12.38
C ASP A 456 -31.95 13.31 -12.18
N ARG A 457 -32.89 12.73 -11.43
CA ARG A 457 -34.19 13.32 -11.07
C ARG A 457 -34.10 14.58 -10.19
N TYR A 458 -32.95 14.74 -9.51
CA TYR A 458 -32.71 15.81 -8.53
C TYR A 458 -31.55 16.72 -8.98
N TYR A 459 -31.33 16.83 -10.29
CA TYR A 459 -30.22 17.58 -10.87
C TYR A 459 -30.08 19.01 -10.31
N GLU A 460 -31.16 19.78 -10.37
CA GLU A 460 -31.15 21.20 -9.96
C GLU A 460 -30.83 21.36 -8.45
N GLU A 461 -31.40 20.50 -7.62
CA GLU A 461 -31.24 20.49 -6.18
C GLU A 461 -29.85 20.05 -5.79
N ILE A 462 -29.32 18.99 -6.44
CA ILE A 462 -27.97 18.46 -6.16
C ILE A 462 -26.91 19.48 -6.53
N VAL A 463 -26.99 20.09 -7.70
CA VAL A 463 -26.02 21.11 -8.15
C VAL A 463 -26.08 22.36 -7.26
N ALA A 464 -27.24 22.67 -6.66
CA ALA A 464 -27.40 23.76 -5.71
C ALA A 464 -26.95 23.42 -4.28
N THR A 465 -26.64 22.15 -3.98
CA THR A 465 -26.21 21.72 -2.64
C THR A 465 -24.84 22.31 -2.30
N PRO A 466 -24.67 22.95 -1.13
CA PRO A 466 -23.39 23.50 -0.72
C PRO A 466 -22.27 22.44 -0.71
N GLY A 467 -21.17 22.72 -1.41
CA GLY A 467 -20.03 21.82 -1.56
C GLY A 467 -20.16 20.79 -2.70
N PHE A 468 -21.29 20.82 -3.45
CA PHE A 468 -21.52 19.93 -4.59
C PHE A 468 -21.98 20.77 -5.80
N GLY A 469 -21.08 21.07 -6.70
CA GLY A 469 -21.37 21.89 -7.89
C GLY A 469 -21.56 21.05 -9.16
N GLN A 470 -21.76 21.74 -10.30
CA GLN A 470 -21.95 21.12 -11.61
C GLN A 470 -20.87 20.06 -11.93
N LYS A 471 -19.58 20.39 -11.72
CA LYS A 471 -18.47 19.46 -12.02
C LYS A 471 -18.53 18.18 -11.17
N SER A 472 -18.94 18.29 -9.89
CA SER A 472 -19.10 17.14 -9.01
C SER A 472 -20.28 16.26 -9.43
N TYR A 473 -21.36 16.90 -9.92
CA TYR A 473 -22.49 16.19 -10.47
C TYR A 473 -22.13 15.45 -11.76
N ASP A 474 -21.44 16.11 -12.68
CA ASP A 474 -21.03 15.50 -13.96
C ASP A 474 -20.11 14.28 -13.71
N ASN A 475 -19.13 14.42 -12.78
CA ASN A 475 -18.25 13.31 -12.38
C ASN A 475 -18.98 12.15 -11.69
N LEU A 476 -20.10 12.41 -11.01
CA LEU A 476 -20.92 11.38 -10.36
C LEU A 476 -21.75 10.60 -11.40
N MET A 477 -22.18 11.27 -12.47
CA MET A 477 -23.06 10.69 -13.48
C MET A 477 -22.30 9.95 -14.59
N ASP A 478 -20.98 10.21 -14.76
CA ASP A 478 -20.09 9.50 -15.67
C ASP A 478 -19.74 8.09 -15.14
#